data_98884660c77e39c085890370cbcdcfdc
#
_entry.id   98884660c77e39c085890370cbcdcfdc
#
_cell.length_a   1.000
_cell.length_b   1.000
_cell.length_c   1.000
_cell.angle_alpha   90.00
_cell.angle_beta   90.00
_cell.angle_gamma   90.00
#
_symmetry.space_group_name_H-M   'P 1'
#
loop_
_entity.id
_entity.type
_entity.pdbx_description
1 polymer ?
#
loop_
_entity_poly.entity_id
_entity_poly.type
_entity_poly.pdbx_seq_one_letter_code
_entity_poly.pdbx_strand_id
1 'polypeptide(L)'
;MEKLRNLLLYGGAMPDVYRNCRDEIRKENLEKLFFFLTVEIVFLLIALAVCCAVKSLAGGFIAYIIALACALVLLCTVQSCQNSNIVLSICADSFMGICYLLSLYLGCFAYPDEPAICFHVVAVVLPMLFTRPAIGNILRTVIYEALFIGCSVTFKDPALVPMDVFNAVLFGLMGCVLSTYYIRVLTDNVVARCKLKVIAETDLNTQIPNRNAYENHMNEYPLRCSNTLSCVYADVNGLHELNNTKGHNAGDVMLKTVAQEMVRQFGIKDSYRIGGDEFVAFVVDEPPRAVRERMSQLVANVEANGYSVAVGCATCSAGGIQLEALIKQAESRMYDDKEEHYRRRGIPHG
;
A
#
# COMPACT_ATOMS: atom_id res chain seq x y z
N MET A 1 15.62 -25.14 -3.58
CA MET A 1 15.85 -23.99 -4.48
C MET A 1 14.72 -22.95 -4.40
N GLU A 2 13.45 -23.35 -4.43
CA GLU A 2 12.31 -22.43 -4.39
C GLU A 2 12.25 -21.56 -3.13
N LYS A 3 12.45 -22.12 -1.94
CA LYS A 3 12.50 -21.36 -0.66
C LYS A 3 13.57 -20.27 -0.68
N LEU A 4 14.76 -20.55 -1.23
CA LEU A 4 15.84 -19.57 -1.33
C LEU A 4 15.49 -18.47 -2.35
N ARG A 5 14.93 -18.84 -3.50
CA ARG A 5 14.43 -17.87 -4.50
C ARG A 5 13.39 -16.93 -3.90
N ASN A 6 12.41 -17.47 -3.17
CA ASN A 6 11.37 -16.67 -2.55
C ASN A 6 11.95 -15.75 -1.47
N LEU A 7 12.93 -16.21 -0.68
CA LEU A 7 13.63 -15.37 0.29
C LEU A 7 14.34 -14.19 -0.38
N LEU A 8 15.07 -14.43 -1.45
CA LEU A 8 15.86 -13.41 -2.13
C LEU A 8 15.04 -12.41 -2.95
N LEU A 9 13.93 -12.86 -3.57
CA LEU A 9 13.13 -12.03 -4.47
C LEU A 9 11.86 -11.45 -3.82
N TYR A 10 11.31 -12.12 -2.81
CA TYR A 10 9.99 -11.81 -2.24
C TYR A 10 9.98 -11.76 -0.71
N GLY A 11 11.16 -11.65 -0.07
CA GLY A 11 11.27 -11.63 1.39
C GLY A 11 10.71 -12.88 2.08
N GLY A 12 10.68 -14.02 1.39
CA GLY A 12 10.15 -15.30 1.91
C GLY A 12 8.67 -15.55 1.60
N ALA A 13 7.92 -14.56 1.15
CA ALA A 13 6.51 -14.70 0.75
C ALA A 13 6.36 -15.46 -0.58
N MET A 14 5.15 -15.97 -0.85
CA MET A 14 4.81 -16.46 -2.19
C MET A 14 4.72 -15.30 -3.18
N PRO A 15 5.12 -15.48 -4.46
CA PRO A 15 5.15 -14.40 -5.45
C PRO A 15 3.82 -13.68 -5.63
N ASP A 16 2.71 -14.41 -5.64
CA ASP A 16 1.37 -13.84 -5.82
C ASP A 16 0.93 -13.03 -4.61
N VAL A 17 1.20 -13.53 -3.39
CA VAL A 17 0.91 -12.82 -2.14
C VAL A 17 1.73 -11.52 -2.04
N TYR A 18 3.02 -11.57 -2.38
CA TYR A 18 3.88 -10.38 -2.42
C TYR A 18 3.36 -9.33 -3.42
N ARG A 19 2.94 -9.78 -4.62
CA ARG A 19 2.40 -8.88 -5.65
C ARG A 19 1.11 -8.19 -5.19
N ASN A 20 0.23 -8.91 -4.50
CA ASN A 20 -1.02 -8.36 -3.98
C ASN A 20 -0.80 -7.32 -2.86
N CYS A 21 0.32 -7.43 -2.12
CA CYS A 21 0.69 -6.48 -1.07
C CYS A 21 1.59 -5.34 -1.57
N ARG A 22 1.84 -5.23 -2.88
CA ARG A 22 2.81 -4.28 -3.47
C ARG A 22 2.49 -2.82 -3.16
N ASP A 23 1.22 -2.45 -3.14
CA ASP A 23 0.81 -1.08 -2.86
C ASP A 23 1.02 -0.72 -1.38
N GLU A 24 0.80 -1.65 -0.46
CA GLU A 24 1.11 -1.45 0.96
C GLU A 24 2.62 -1.34 1.21
N ILE A 25 3.43 -2.21 0.56
CA ILE A 25 4.90 -2.11 0.60
C ILE A 25 5.37 -0.76 0.06
N ARG A 26 4.75 -0.25 -1.01
CA ARG A 26 5.06 1.07 -1.57
C ARG A 26 4.77 2.19 -0.59
N LYS A 27 3.58 2.20 0.02
CA LYS A 27 3.19 3.21 1.03
C LYS A 27 4.17 3.23 2.21
N GLU A 28 4.49 2.05 2.74
CA GLU A 28 5.45 1.92 3.84
C GLU A 28 6.86 2.42 3.46
N ASN A 29 7.35 2.08 2.25
CA ASN A 29 8.64 2.57 1.77
C ASN A 29 8.64 4.08 1.53
N LEU A 30 7.52 4.67 1.09
CA LEU A 30 7.36 6.11 0.93
C LEU A 30 7.47 6.83 2.27
N GLU A 31 6.75 6.37 3.29
CA GLU A 31 6.81 6.94 4.65
C GLU A 31 8.22 6.84 5.23
N LYS A 32 8.87 5.68 5.08
CA LYS A 32 10.26 5.46 5.51
C LYS A 32 11.21 6.41 4.79
N LEU A 33 11.06 6.60 3.48
CA LEU A 33 11.93 7.47 2.71
C LEU A 33 11.79 8.94 3.14
N PHE A 34 10.56 9.43 3.37
CA PHE A 34 10.34 10.76 3.94
C PHE A 34 11.01 10.92 5.31
N PHE A 35 10.81 9.95 6.18
CA PHE A 35 11.40 9.97 7.52
C PHE A 35 12.94 10.01 7.45
N PHE A 36 13.55 9.09 6.70
CA PHE A 36 15.00 9.00 6.63
C PHE A 36 15.65 10.20 5.91
N LEU A 37 15.03 10.75 4.86
CA LEU A 37 15.50 11.99 4.22
C LEU A 37 15.45 13.17 5.19
N THR A 38 14.38 13.28 5.99
CA THR A 38 14.28 14.35 6.99
C THR A 38 15.36 14.20 8.06
N VAL A 39 15.59 12.99 8.55
CA VAL A 39 16.64 12.69 9.53
C VAL A 39 18.03 12.99 8.95
N GLU A 40 18.30 12.56 7.72
CA GLU A 40 19.58 12.83 7.03
C GLU A 40 19.82 14.32 6.89
N ILE A 41 18.84 15.11 6.46
CA ILE A 41 18.95 16.57 6.34
C ILE A 41 19.35 17.19 7.70
N VAL A 42 18.68 16.78 8.79
CA VAL A 42 19.01 17.28 10.14
C VAL A 42 20.44 16.92 10.53
N PHE A 43 20.86 15.66 10.30
CA PHE A 43 22.24 15.24 10.58
C PHE A 43 23.27 16.00 9.74
N LEU A 44 23.00 16.23 8.46
CA LEU A 44 23.89 17.01 7.58
C LEU A 44 24.02 18.47 8.03
N LEU A 45 22.94 19.09 8.49
CA LEU A 45 23.00 20.46 9.06
C LEU A 45 23.82 20.51 10.35
N ILE A 46 23.66 19.51 11.23
CA ILE A 46 24.48 19.39 12.45
C ILE A 46 25.95 19.18 12.07
N ALA A 47 26.26 18.29 11.11
CA ALA A 47 27.60 18.03 10.64
C ALA A 47 28.25 19.30 10.08
N LEU A 48 27.55 20.11 9.29
CA LEU A 48 28.00 21.38 8.77
C LEU A 48 28.28 22.39 9.89
N ALA A 49 27.41 22.49 10.89
CA ALA A 49 27.63 23.38 12.05
C ALA A 49 28.89 22.96 12.85
N VAL A 50 29.07 21.64 13.03
CA VAL A 50 30.28 21.11 13.72
C VAL A 50 31.54 21.38 12.88
N CYS A 51 31.51 21.21 11.57
CA CYS A 51 32.64 21.53 10.68
C CYS A 51 33.03 23.01 10.74
N CYS A 52 32.07 23.93 10.92
CA CYS A 52 32.35 25.35 11.13
C CYS A 52 33.02 25.64 12.49
N ALA A 53 32.64 24.86 13.52
CA ALA A 53 33.17 25.07 14.89
C ALA A 53 34.51 24.37 15.12
N VAL A 54 34.76 23.23 14.47
CA VAL A 54 35.90 22.35 14.70
C VAL A 54 36.73 22.20 13.42
N LYS A 55 37.85 22.92 13.34
CA LYS A 55 38.73 22.97 12.15
C LYS A 55 39.22 21.58 11.69
N SER A 56 39.49 20.66 12.61
CA SER A 56 39.94 19.29 12.27
C SER A 56 38.89 18.48 11.51
N LEU A 57 37.61 18.87 11.57
CA LEU A 57 36.51 18.21 10.87
C LEU A 57 36.11 18.92 9.55
N ALA A 58 36.81 19.97 9.16
CA ALA A 58 36.51 20.76 7.96
C ALA A 58 36.69 19.99 6.63
N GLY A 59 37.47 18.90 6.62
CA GLY A 59 37.69 18.07 5.41
C GLY A 59 36.43 17.54 4.74
N GLY A 60 35.36 17.31 5.51
CA GLY A 60 34.07 16.84 5.01
C GLY A 60 33.11 17.95 4.55
N PHE A 61 33.43 19.24 4.76
CA PHE A 61 32.47 20.34 4.61
C PHE A 61 31.79 20.41 3.24
N ILE A 62 32.54 20.31 2.15
CA ILE A 62 32.01 20.37 0.79
C ILE A 62 31.14 19.15 0.50
N ALA A 63 31.55 17.97 0.96
CA ALA A 63 30.77 16.75 0.76
C ALA A 63 29.41 16.79 1.49
N TYR A 64 29.35 17.34 2.70
CA TYR A 64 28.12 17.56 3.44
C TYR A 64 27.19 18.55 2.72
N ILE A 65 27.70 19.62 2.11
CA ILE A 65 26.90 20.56 1.31
C ILE A 65 26.30 19.84 0.09
N ILE A 66 27.11 19.07 -0.65
CA ILE A 66 26.64 18.32 -1.83
C ILE A 66 25.58 17.31 -1.42
N ALA A 67 25.82 16.53 -0.35
CA ALA A 67 24.86 15.56 0.15
C ALA A 67 23.53 16.23 0.57
N LEU A 68 23.61 17.38 1.26
CA LEU A 68 22.42 18.16 1.64
C LEU A 68 21.63 18.64 0.42
N ALA A 69 22.31 19.19 -0.59
CA ALA A 69 21.64 19.60 -1.83
C ALA A 69 20.95 18.42 -2.53
N CYS A 70 21.62 17.26 -2.62
CA CYS A 70 21.03 16.05 -3.18
C CYS A 70 19.83 15.56 -2.38
N ALA A 71 19.91 15.54 -1.04
CA ALA A 71 18.82 15.12 -0.17
C ALA A 71 17.58 16.04 -0.31
N LEU A 72 17.77 17.36 -0.44
CA LEU A 72 16.69 18.33 -0.69
C LEU A 72 16.03 18.10 -2.05
N VAL A 73 16.80 17.86 -3.11
CA VAL A 73 16.27 17.53 -4.45
C VAL A 73 15.46 16.24 -4.40
N LEU A 74 15.95 15.20 -3.71
CA LEU A 74 15.22 13.95 -3.52
C LEU A 74 13.91 14.17 -2.78
N LEU A 75 13.91 14.96 -1.70
CA LEU A 75 12.71 15.26 -0.93
C LEU A 75 11.64 15.93 -1.81
N CYS A 76 12.02 16.93 -2.61
CA CYS A 76 11.10 17.58 -3.57
C CYS A 76 10.57 16.59 -4.63
N THR A 77 11.44 15.70 -5.15
CA THR A 77 11.06 14.70 -6.15
C THR A 77 10.05 13.70 -5.59
N VAL A 78 10.28 13.22 -4.36
CA VAL A 78 9.39 12.28 -3.68
C VAL A 78 8.03 12.92 -3.42
N GLN A 79 7.98 14.19 -3.00
CA GLN A 79 6.73 14.94 -2.81
C GLN A 79 5.91 15.09 -4.09
N SER A 80 6.58 15.29 -5.22
CA SER A 80 5.91 15.50 -6.53
C SER A 80 5.45 14.22 -7.20
N CYS A 81 6.08 13.07 -6.92
CA CYS A 81 5.91 11.81 -7.65
C CYS A 81 5.50 10.62 -6.78
N GLN A 82 4.68 10.83 -5.77
CA GLN A 82 4.29 9.82 -4.75
C GLN A 82 3.63 8.56 -5.34
N ASN A 83 2.98 8.65 -6.48
CA ASN A 83 2.21 7.55 -7.08
C ASN A 83 3.03 6.61 -7.99
N SER A 84 4.29 6.94 -8.29
CA SER A 84 5.13 6.14 -9.17
C SER A 84 6.04 5.19 -8.40
N ASN A 85 5.81 3.87 -8.55
CA ASN A 85 6.67 2.83 -7.97
C ASN A 85 8.12 2.91 -8.46
N ILE A 86 8.31 3.31 -9.74
CA ILE A 86 9.64 3.41 -10.36
C ILE A 86 10.39 4.60 -9.76
N VAL A 87 9.75 5.78 -9.69
CA VAL A 87 10.37 6.98 -9.12
C VAL A 87 10.74 6.75 -7.65
N LEU A 88 9.82 6.18 -6.85
CA LEU A 88 10.10 5.86 -5.45
C LEU A 88 11.30 4.90 -5.30
N SER A 89 11.40 3.89 -6.18
CA SER A 89 12.54 2.97 -6.17
C SER A 89 13.86 3.70 -6.48
N ILE A 90 13.86 4.55 -7.50
CA ILE A 90 15.04 5.35 -7.88
C ILE A 90 15.42 6.32 -6.74
N CYS A 91 14.47 7.01 -6.14
CA CYS A 91 14.74 7.93 -5.03
C CYS A 91 15.35 7.23 -3.81
N ALA A 92 14.84 6.05 -3.46
CA ALA A 92 15.41 5.28 -2.35
C ALA A 92 16.78 4.67 -2.70
N ASP A 93 17.05 4.30 -3.95
CA ASP A 93 18.39 3.89 -4.40
C ASP A 93 19.37 5.07 -4.37
N SER A 94 18.91 6.26 -4.80
CA SER A 94 19.71 7.49 -4.75
C SER A 94 20.03 7.90 -3.31
N PHE A 95 19.04 7.84 -2.40
CA PHE A 95 19.26 8.08 -0.97
C PHE A 95 20.36 7.17 -0.40
N MET A 96 20.24 5.85 -0.62
CA MET A 96 21.26 4.90 -0.17
C MET A 96 22.63 5.20 -0.81
N GLY A 97 22.64 5.55 -2.11
CA GLY A 97 23.85 5.91 -2.83
C GLY A 97 24.56 7.13 -2.24
N ILE A 98 23.81 8.18 -1.88
CA ILE A 98 24.34 9.38 -1.23
C ILE A 98 25.02 9.01 0.10
N CYS A 99 24.34 8.23 0.94
CA CYS A 99 24.90 7.82 2.24
C CYS A 99 26.17 6.97 2.08
N TYR A 100 26.19 5.99 1.16
CA TYR A 100 27.38 5.19 0.88
C TYR A 100 28.54 6.05 0.34
N LEU A 101 28.28 6.91 -0.66
CA LEU A 101 29.32 7.74 -1.26
C LEU A 101 29.85 8.78 -0.29
N LEU A 102 28.99 9.38 0.54
CA LEU A 102 29.40 10.31 1.58
C LEU A 102 30.32 9.62 2.61
N SER A 103 29.89 8.45 3.12
CA SER A 103 30.68 7.70 4.09
C SER A 103 32.01 7.19 3.53
N LEU A 104 32.03 6.78 2.26
CA LEU A 104 33.26 6.43 1.53
C LEU A 104 34.20 7.63 1.40
N TYR A 105 33.66 8.78 0.95
CA TYR A 105 34.45 10.00 0.83
C TYR A 105 35.07 10.41 2.16
N LEU A 106 34.30 10.41 3.24
CA LEU A 106 34.78 10.74 4.57
C LEU A 106 35.89 9.80 5.03
N GLY A 107 35.72 8.48 4.80
CA GLY A 107 36.68 7.47 5.27
C GLY A 107 37.95 7.36 4.44
N CYS A 108 37.91 7.64 3.11
CA CYS A 108 39.06 7.44 2.23
C CYS A 108 39.75 8.75 1.77
N PHE A 109 39.01 9.87 1.72
CA PHE A 109 39.54 11.12 1.14
C PHE A 109 39.59 12.28 2.13
N ALA A 110 38.56 12.49 2.95
CA ALA A 110 38.51 13.56 3.91
C ALA A 110 39.40 13.30 5.14
N TYR A 111 39.43 12.02 5.59
CA TYR A 111 40.17 11.59 6.77
C TYR A 111 40.90 10.27 6.49
N PRO A 112 41.92 10.27 5.57
CA PRO A 112 42.61 9.05 5.14
C PRO A 112 43.44 8.41 6.25
N ASP A 113 43.83 9.18 7.24
CA ASP A 113 44.68 8.77 8.38
C ASP A 113 43.85 8.24 9.57
N GLU A 114 42.51 8.17 9.43
CA GLU A 114 41.56 7.69 10.45
C GLU A 114 40.83 6.43 10.01
N PRO A 115 40.39 5.54 10.95
CA PRO A 115 39.55 4.39 10.62
C PRO A 115 38.23 4.79 9.99
N ALA A 116 37.75 4.04 8.96
CA ALA A 116 36.54 4.36 8.22
C ALA A 116 35.25 3.86 8.93
N ILE A 117 35.07 4.17 10.20
CA ILE A 117 33.97 3.67 11.04
C ILE A 117 32.59 3.98 10.43
N CYS A 118 32.39 5.19 9.90
CA CYS A 118 31.11 5.61 9.30
C CYS A 118 30.68 4.70 8.15
N PHE A 119 31.62 4.28 7.29
CA PHE A 119 31.34 3.39 6.17
C PHE A 119 30.85 2.02 6.64
N HIS A 120 31.50 1.44 7.63
CA HIS A 120 31.14 0.13 8.16
C HIS A 120 29.75 0.13 8.83
N VAL A 121 29.40 1.19 9.55
CA VAL A 121 28.05 1.35 10.13
C VAL A 121 27.00 1.46 9.03
N VAL A 122 27.26 2.28 8.01
CA VAL A 122 26.37 2.47 6.86
C VAL A 122 26.15 1.16 6.10
N ALA A 123 27.19 0.35 5.91
CA ALA A 123 27.12 -0.95 5.24
C ALA A 123 26.19 -1.95 5.92
N VAL A 124 26.07 -1.89 7.25
CA VAL A 124 25.13 -2.75 8.00
C VAL A 124 23.71 -2.18 7.99
N VAL A 125 23.54 -0.87 8.20
CA VAL A 125 22.24 -0.26 8.46
C VAL A 125 21.43 0.00 7.20
N LEU A 126 22.04 0.56 6.15
CA LEU A 126 21.30 0.97 4.94
C LEU A 126 20.53 -0.16 4.25
N PRO A 127 21.08 -1.38 4.10
CA PRO A 127 20.35 -2.47 3.45
C PRO A 127 19.06 -2.90 4.17
N MET A 128 18.88 -2.46 5.44
CA MET A 128 17.72 -2.82 6.26
C MET A 128 16.56 -1.80 6.17
N LEU A 129 16.79 -0.60 5.62
CA LEU A 129 15.83 0.50 5.73
C LEU A 129 14.53 0.27 4.94
N PHE A 130 14.61 -0.34 3.75
CA PHE A 130 13.48 -0.46 2.84
C PHE A 130 13.06 -1.91 2.63
N THR A 131 11.74 -2.13 2.53
CA THR A 131 11.18 -3.44 2.21
C THR A 131 11.29 -3.69 0.69
N ARG A 132 12.35 -4.40 0.29
CA ARG A 132 12.75 -4.64 -1.11
C ARG A 132 13.28 -6.07 -1.29
N PRO A 133 13.40 -6.57 -2.55
CA PRO A 133 14.08 -7.84 -2.80
C PRO A 133 15.49 -7.87 -2.21
N ALA A 134 15.79 -8.88 -1.39
CA ALA A 134 17.08 -8.99 -0.70
C ALA A 134 18.26 -9.08 -1.66
N ILE A 135 18.08 -9.70 -2.83
CA ILE A 135 19.11 -9.79 -3.86
C ILE A 135 19.62 -8.42 -4.32
N GLY A 136 18.72 -7.43 -4.45
CA GLY A 136 19.11 -6.07 -4.82
C GLY A 136 19.94 -5.38 -3.74
N ASN A 137 19.63 -5.60 -2.46
CA ASN A 137 20.42 -5.06 -1.34
C ASN A 137 21.81 -5.73 -1.26
N ILE A 138 21.86 -7.07 -1.40
CA ILE A 138 23.13 -7.81 -1.44
C ILE A 138 24.03 -7.28 -2.56
N LEU A 139 23.49 -7.14 -3.78
CA LEU A 139 24.26 -6.64 -4.91
C LEU A 139 24.80 -5.23 -4.70
N ARG A 140 23.98 -4.31 -4.16
CA ARG A 140 24.42 -2.94 -3.83
C ARG A 140 25.52 -2.93 -2.77
N THR A 141 25.32 -3.67 -1.67
CA THR A 141 26.32 -3.77 -0.62
C THR A 141 27.65 -4.27 -1.19
N VAL A 142 27.65 -5.34 -1.98
CA VAL A 142 28.88 -5.87 -2.61
C VAL A 142 29.55 -4.83 -3.51
N ILE A 143 28.79 -4.07 -4.30
CA ILE A 143 29.34 -3.01 -5.18
C ILE A 143 30.01 -1.92 -4.36
N TYR A 144 29.34 -1.39 -3.31
CA TYR A 144 29.91 -0.32 -2.49
C TYR A 144 31.09 -0.79 -1.64
N GLU A 145 31.05 -2.03 -1.15
CA GLU A 145 32.18 -2.64 -0.44
C GLU A 145 33.42 -2.80 -1.36
N ALA A 146 33.22 -3.30 -2.58
CA ALA A 146 34.30 -3.41 -3.56
C ALA A 146 34.89 -2.03 -3.91
N LEU A 147 34.04 -1.01 -4.05
CA LEU A 147 34.47 0.36 -4.30
C LEU A 147 35.26 0.92 -3.10
N PHE A 148 34.79 0.70 -1.88
CA PHE A 148 35.46 1.12 -0.65
C PHE A 148 36.83 0.45 -0.51
N ILE A 149 36.93 -0.87 -0.70
CA ILE A 149 38.17 -1.60 -0.64
C ILE A 149 39.18 -1.04 -1.66
N GLY A 150 38.75 -0.81 -2.90
CA GLY A 150 39.58 -0.21 -3.95
C GLY A 150 40.09 1.18 -3.58
N CYS A 151 39.25 2.05 -3.04
CA CYS A 151 39.62 3.38 -2.58
C CYS A 151 40.55 3.32 -1.35
N SER A 152 40.27 2.44 -0.40
CA SER A 152 41.08 2.28 0.82
C SER A 152 42.51 1.86 0.49
N VAL A 153 42.68 0.86 -0.39
CA VAL A 153 44.03 0.42 -0.82
C VAL A 153 44.82 1.52 -1.56
N THR A 154 44.11 2.41 -2.26
CA THR A 154 44.76 3.42 -3.12
C THR A 154 45.06 4.71 -2.40
N PHE A 155 44.24 5.14 -1.46
CA PHE A 155 44.25 6.51 -0.93
C PHE A 155 44.48 6.61 0.59
N LYS A 156 44.37 5.50 1.34
CA LYS A 156 44.54 5.53 2.81
C LYS A 156 45.96 5.20 3.25
N ASP A 157 46.27 5.53 4.52
CA ASP A 157 47.47 5.08 5.15
C ASP A 157 47.59 3.53 5.09
N PRO A 158 48.68 2.98 4.52
CA PRO A 158 48.88 1.54 4.44
C PRO A 158 48.78 0.80 5.78
N ALA A 159 49.03 1.45 6.90
CA ALA A 159 48.87 0.86 8.22
C ALA A 159 47.42 0.56 8.61
N LEU A 160 46.44 1.33 8.09
CA LEU A 160 45.02 1.18 8.36
C LEU A 160 44.30 0.22 7.38
N VAL A 161 44.83 0.08 6.15
CA VAL A 161 44.20 -0.70 5.07
C VAL A 161 43.85 -2.12 5.50
N PRO A 162 44.70 -2.93 6.15
CA PRO A 162 44.34 -4.31 6.50
C PRO A 162 43.14 -4.39 7.43
N MET A 163 43.03 -3.48 8.40
CA MET A 163 41.91 -3.44 9.35
C MET A 163 40.62 -2.95 8.66
N ASP A 164 40.70 -1.92 7.84
CA ASP A 164 39.55 -1.39 7.10
C ASP A 164 39.00 -2.41 6.09
N VAL A 165 39.87 -3.12 5.37
CA VAL A 165 39.46 -4.22 4.45
C VAL A 165 38.84 -5.37 5.22
N PHE A 166 39.44 -5.78 6.34
CA PHE A 166 38.84 -6.83 7.20
C PHE A 166 37.46 -6.43 7.69
N ASN A 167 37.33 -5.22 8.21
CA ASN A 167 36.06 -4.69 8.70
C ASN A 167 35.04 -4.55 7.57
N ALA A 168 35.42 -4.08 6.38
CA ALA A 168 34.53 -3.99 5.23
C ALA A 168 33.91 -5.37 4.90
N VAL A 169 34.74 -6.39 4.74
CA VAL A 169 34.25 -7.75 4.47
C VAL A 169 33.35 -8.26 5.60
N LEU A 170 33.76 -8.09 6.87
CA LEU A 170 33.00 -8.57 8.01
C LEU A 170 31.65 -7.86 8.14
N PHE A 171 31.62 -6.53 8.12
CA PHE A 171 30.39 -5.74 8.26
C PHE A 171 29.51 -5.83 7.02
N GLY A 172 30.07 -5.92 5.82
CA GLY A 172 29.33 -6.17 4.58
C GLY A 172 28.60 -7.53 4.59
N LEU A 173 29.27 -8.61 5.01
CA LEU A 173 28.66 -9.92 5.19
C LEU A 173 27.56 -9.87 6.27
N MET A 174 27.83 -9.24 7.40
CA MET A 174 26.86 -9.06 8.47
C MET A 174 25.63 -8.27 7.98
N GLY A 175 25.85 -7.17 7.26
CA GLY A 175 24.78 -6.37 6.64
C GLY A 175 23.92 -7.17 5.67
N CYS A 176 24.52 -8.00 4.81
CA CYS A 176 23.79 -8.90 3.90
C CYS A 176 22.93 -9.92 4.64
N VAL A 177 23.47 -10.55 5.68
CA VAL A 177 22.72 -11.56 6.48
C VAL A 177 21.58 -10.89 7.25
N LEU A 178 21.89 -9.82 8.00
CA LEU A 178 20.92 -9.12 8.82
C LEU A 178 19.81 -8.48 7.98
N SER A 179 20.16 -7.84 6.86
CA SER A 179 19.16 -7.24 5.97
C SER A 179 18.23 -8.30 5.35
N THR A 180 18.77 -9.46 4.94
CA THR A 180 17.94 -10.55 4.40
C THR A 180 16.95 -11.06 5.43
N TYR A 181 17.38 -11.25 6.69
CA TYR A 181 16.50 -11.66 7.78
C TYR A 181 15.45 -10.58 8.10
N TYR A 182 15.88 -9.32 8.21
CA TYR A 182 15.02 -8.20 8.56
C TYR A 182 13.96 -7.91 7.49
N ILE A 183 14.34 -7.96 6.20
CA ILE A 183 13.40 -7.83 5.08
C ILE A 183 12.34 -8.93 5.12
N ARG A 184 12.72 -10.16 5.48
CA ARG A 184 11.75 -11.23 5.69
C ARG A 184 10.73 -10.87 6.77
N VAL A 185 11.19 -10.41 7.93
CA VAL A 185 10.29 -9.99 9.03
C VAL A 185 9.37 -8.84 8.60
N LEU A 186 9.90 -7.83 7.90
CA LEU A 186 9.09 -6.73 7.38
C LEU A 186 8.05 -7.22 6.37
N THR A 187 8.44 -8.10 5.44
CA THR A 187 7.53 -8.67 4.45
C THR A 187 6.43 -9.50 5.10
N ASP A 188 6.78 -10.36 6.07
CA ASP A 188 5.81 -11.15 6.82
C ASP A 188 4.80 -10.26 7.56
N ASN A 189 5.25 -9.15 8.15
CA ASN A 189 4.38 -8.17 8.82
C ASN A 189 3.42 -7.47 7.84
N VAL A 190 3.91 -7.05 6.66
CA VAL A 190 3.05 -6.44 5.64
C VAL A 190 2.02 -7.44 5.13
N VAL A 191 2.44 -8.67 4.81
CA VAL A 191 1.54 -9.75 4.36
C VAL A 191 0.48 -10.07 5.42
N ALA A 192 0.86 -10.12 6.70
CA ALA A 192 -0.08 -10.34 7.79
C ALA A 192 -1.11 -9.20 7.87
N ARG A 193 -0.68 -7.94 7.76
CA ARG A 193 -1.59 -6.78 7.74
C ARG A 193 -2.54 -6.80 6.53
N CYS A 194 -2.04 -7.13 5.34
CA CYS A 194 -2.88 -7.27 4.15
C CYS A 194 -3.96 -8.36 4.33
N LYS A 195 -3.59 -9.52 4.89
CA LYS A 195 -4.55 -10.60 5.19
C LYS A 195 -5.59 -10.17 6.23
N LEU A 196 -5.16 -9.53 7.32
CA LEU A 196 -6.06 -9.02 8.34
C LEU A 196 -7.04 -7.99 7.77
N LYS A 197 -6.58 -7.10 6.89
CA LYS A 197 -7.43 -6.13 6.20
C LYS A 197 -8.50 -6.83 5.35
N VAL A 198 -8.12 -7.83 4.54
CA VAL A 198 -9.06 -8.61 3.74
C VAL A 198 -10.11 -9.29 4.61
N ILE A 199 -9.70 -9.92 5.73
CA ILE A 199 -10.64 -10.58 6.66
C ILE A 199 -11.58 -9.54 7.31
N ALA A 200 -11.06 -8.38 7.71
CA ALA A 200 -11.84 -7.32 8.35
C ALA A 200 -12.82 -6.62 7.39
N GLU A 201 -12.53 -6.60 6.09
CA GLU A 201 -13.30 -5.89 5.07
C GLU A 201 -14.14 -6.80 4.15
N THR A 202 -14.14 -8.13 4.36
CA THR A 202 -14.91 -9.08 3.55
C THR A 202 -16.04 -9.72 4.36
N ASP A 203 -17.22 -9.83 3.79
CA ASP A 203 -18.33 -10.61 4.35
C ASP A 203 -18.06 -12.11 4.15
N LEU A 204 -18.03 -12.87 5.24
CA LEU A 204 -17.65 -14.29 5.21
C LEU A 204 -18.65 -15.18 4.45
N ASN A 205 -19.92 -14.79 4.41
CA ASN A 205 -20.95 -15.56 3.73
C ASN A 205 -20.94 -15.30 2.21
N THR A 206 -20.98 -14.04 1.82
CA THR A 206 -21.13 -13.62 0.42
C THR A 206 -19.82 -13.37 -0.31
N GLN A 207 -18.70 -13.26 0.42
CA GLN A 207 -17.35 -13.01 -0.10
C GLN A 207 -17.18 -11.67 -0.84
N ILE A 208 -18.13 -10.74 -0.68
CA ILE A 208 -17.99 -9.35 -1.15
C ILE A 208 -17.56 -8.43 0.01
N PRO A 209 -17.13 -7.19 -0.26
CA PRO A 209 -16.86 -6.19 0.76
C PRO A 209 -18.02 -6.01 1.75
N ASN A 210 -17.69 -5.98 3.04
CA ASN A 210 -18.65 -5.86 4.13
C ASN A 210 -18.90 -4.37 4.51
N ARG A 211 -19.69 -4.15 5.57
CA ARG A 211 -20.00 -2.83 6.10
C ARG A 211 -18.75 -2.02 6.48
N ASN A 212 -17.74 -2.67 7.07
CA ASN A 212 -16.49 -2.00 7.44
C ASN A 212 -15.74 -1.48 6.20
N ALA A 213 -15.68 -2.28 5.13
CA ALA A 213 -15.13 -1.84 3.84
C ALA A 213 -15.92 -0.66 3.25
N TYR A 214 -17.26 -0.72 3.32
CA TYR A 214 -18.13 0.37 2.88
C TYR A 214 -17.83 1.68 3.62
N GLU A 215 -17.78 1.67 4.95
CA GLU A 215 -17.51 2.85 5.79
C GLU A 215 -16.11 3.42 5.54
N ASN A 216 -15.11 2.57 5.29
CA ASN A 216 -13.74 2.99 4.99
C ASN A 216 -13.57 3.61 3.60
N HIS A 217 -14.33 3.14 2.59
CA HIS A 217 -14.10 3.51 1.19
C HIS A 217 -15.14 4.46 0.60
N MET A 218 -16.33 4.60 1.20
CA MET A 218 -17.41 5.40 0.60
C MET A 218 -17.01 6.86 0.31
N ASN A 219 -16.17 7.46 1.14
CA ASN A 219 -15.69 8.85 0.97
C ASN A 219 -14.65 9.01 -0.17
N GLU A 220 -14.17 7.92 -0.76
CA GLU A 220 -13.26 7.97 -1.92
C GLU A 220 -14.03 8.19 -3.24
N TYR A 221 -15.31 7.80 -3.31
CA TYR A 221 -16.11 7.89 -4.53
C TYR A 221 -16.30 9.31 -5.07
N PRO A 222 -16.60 10.33 -4.25
CA PRO A 222 -16.64 11.71 -4.72
C PRO A 222 -15.32 12.19 -5.32
N LEU A 223 -14.19 11.71 -4.82
CA LEU A 223 -12.84 12.08 -5.30
C LEU A 223 -12.49 11.38 -6.63
N ARG A 224 -13.10 10.24 -6.91
CA ARG A 224 -12.91 9.47 -8.16
C ARG A 224 -13.86 9.91 -9.28
N CYS A 225 -14.89 10.68 -8.95
CA CYS A 225 -15.99 11.07 -9.84
C CYS A 225 -15.62 12.35 -10.63
N SER A 226 -15.68 12.29 -11.96
CA SER A 226 -15.47 13.42 -12.86
C SER A 226 -16.78 14.00 -13.40
N ASN A 227 -17.81 13.16 -13.59
CA ASN A 227 -19.09 13.54 -14.19
C ASN A 227 -20.28 13.24 -13.29
N THR A 228 -20.52 11.97 -12.99
CA THR A 228 -21.69 11.52 -12.23
C THR A 228 -21.33 10.43 -11.24
N LEU A 229 -21.92 10.47 -10.05
CA LEU A 229 -21.89 9.41 -9.06
C LEU A 229 -23.30 8.87 -8.84
N SER A 230 -23.48 7.56 -9.00
CA SER A 230 -24.72 6.87 -8.67
C SER A 230 -24.52 5.96 -7.46
N CYS A 231 -25.52 5.91 -6.58
CA CYS A 231 -25.64 4.94 -5.51
C CYS A 231 -26.82 4.02 -5.83
N VAL A 232 -26.61 2.72 -5.76
CA VAL A 232 -27.64 1.67 -5.85
C VAL A 232 -27.74 1.04 -4.47
N TYR A 233 -28.95 1.04 -3.91
CA TYR A 233 -29.28 0.38 -2.65
C TYR A 233 -30.20 -0.80 -2.94
N ALA A 234 -29.95 -1.95 -2.34
CA ALA A 234 -30.75 -3.17 -2.55
C ALA A 234 -31.00 -3.87 -1.22
N ASP A 235 -32.21 -4.43 -1.08
CA ASP A 235 -32.65 -5.17 0.09
C ASP A 235 -33.35 -6.47 -0.33
N VAL A 236 -32.97 -7.57 0.30
CA VAL A 236 -33.44 -8.91 -0.10
C VAL A 236 -34.79 -9.20 0.56
N ASN A 237 -35.84 -9.37 -0.26
CA ASN A 237 -37.18 -9.60 0.24
C ASN A 237 -37.40 -11.05 0.72
N GLY A 238 -38.00 -11.21 1.91
CA GLY A 238 -38.45 -12.51 2.43
C GLY A 238 -37.31 -13.40 2.99
N LEU A 239 -36.12 -12.84 3.30
CA LEU A 239 -35.02 -13.61 3.87
C LEU A 239 -35.42 -14.29 5.20
N HIS A 240 -36.13 -13.57 6.08
CA HIS A 240 -36.56 -14.09 7.38
C HIS A 240 -37.52 -15.26 7.22
N GLU A 241 -38.48 -15.15 6.31
CA GLU A 241 -39.48 -16.21 6.01
C GLU A 241 -38.78 -17.45 5.42
N LEU A 242 -37.84 -17.25 4.50
CA LEU A 242 -37.04 -18.32 3.91
C LEU A 242 -36.22 -19.06 4.98
N ASN A 243 -35.56 -18.32 5.87
CA ASN A 243 -34.81 -18.89 7.00
C ASN A 243 -35.72 -19.72 7.93
N ASN A 244 -36.90 -19.23 8.25
CA ASN A 244 -37.85 -19.94 9.12
C ASN A 244 -38.44 -21.20 8.47
N THR A 245 -38.65 -21.20 7.15
CA THR A 245 -39.26 -22.32 6.44
C THR A 245 -38.29 -23.36 5.94
N LYS A 246 -37.09 -22.95 5.47
CA LYS A 246 -36.08 -23.80 4.82
C LYS A 246 -34.72 -23.83 5.53
N GLY A 247 -34.61 -23.10 6.65
CA GLY A 247 -33.37 -23.02 7.43
C GLY A 247 -32.37 -21.99 6.90
N HIS A 248 -31.40 -21.62 7.74
CA HIS A 248 -30.40 -20.60 7.45
C HIS A 248 -29.54 -20.87 6.21
N ASN A 249 -29.29 -22.15 5.88
CA ASN A 249 -28.55 -22.49 4.66
C ASN A 249 -29.27 -22.00 3.38
N ALA A 250 -30.59 -22.01 3.36
CA ALA A 250 -31.37 -21.52 2.20
C ALA A 250 -31.26 -19.99 2.08
N GLY A 251 -31.30 -19.27 3.21
CA GLY A 251 -31.06 -17.82 3.23
C GLY A 251 -29.63 -17.46 2.81
N ASP A 252 -28.65 -18.26 3.21
CA ASP A 252 -27.25 -18.07 2.79
C ASP A 252 -27.08 -18.21 1.27
N VAL A 253 -27.76 -19.17 0.65
CA VAL A 253 -27.77 -19.33 -0.83
C VAL A 253 -28.41 -18.12 -1.49
N MET A 254 -29.55 -17.65 -0.97
CA MET A 254 -30.22 -16.44 -1.45
C MET A 254 -29.29 -15.19 -1.41
N LEU A 255 -28.67 -14.95 -0.27
CA LEU A 255 -27.72 -13.84 -0.09
C LEU A 255 -26.51 -13.94 -1.04
N LYS A 256 -25.96 -15.13 -1.23
CA LYS A 256 -24.87 -15.36 -2.20
C LYS A 256 -25.32 -15.10 -3.63
N THR A 257 -26.53 -15.47 -3.99
CA THR A 257 -27.09 -15.20 -5.33
C THR A 257 -27.20 -13.70 -5.58
N VAL A 258 -27.76 -12.94 -4.63
CA VAL A 258 -27.86 -11.48 -4.76
C VAL A 258 -26.49 -10.83 -4.81
N ALA A 259 -25.56 -11.24 -3.96
CA ALA A 259 -24.18 -10.74 -3.97
C ALA A 259 -23.47 -10.99 -5.31
N GLN A 260 -23.62 -12.19 -5.89
CA GLN A 260 -23.06 -12.52 -7.20
C GLN A 260 -23.62 -11.63 -8.32
N GLU A 261 -24.92 -11.37 -8.29
CA GLU A 261 -25.55 -10.49 -9.27
C GLU A 261 -25.15 -9.02 -9.07
N MET A 262 -25.00 -8.54 -7.82
CA MET A 262 -24.42 -7.23 -7.51
C MET A 262 -23.03 -7.08 -8.12
N VAL A 263 -22.16 -8.07 -7.88
CA VAL A 263 -20.80 -8.10 -8.45
C VAL A 263 -20.80 -8.14 -9.97
N ARG A 264 -21.71 -8.92 -10.56
CA ARG A 264 -21.84 -9.03 -12.02
C ARG A 264 -22.23 -7.69 -12.67
N GLN A 265 -23.12 -6.94 -12.02
CA GLN A 265 -23.63 -5.68 -12.56
C GLN A 265 -22.71 -4.49 -12.21
N PHE A 266 -22.15 -4.42 -10.99
CA PHE A 266 -21.47 -3.22 -10.49
C PHE A 266 -19.98 -3.44 -10.17
N GLY A 267 -19.51 -4.70 -10.19
CA GLY A 267 -18.12 -5.06 -9.86
C GLY A 267 -17.89 -5.30 -8.37
N ILE A 268 -16.93 -6.18 -8.06
CA ILE A 268 -16.66 -6.60 -6.68
C ILE A 268 -16.12 -5.47 -5.79
N LYS A 269 -15.37 -4.52 -6.36
CA LYS A 269 -14.75 -3.42 -5.60
C LYS A 269 -15.73 -2.34 -5.17
N ASP A 270 -16.84 -2.24 -5.90
CA ASP A 270 -17.81 -1.16 -5.76
C ASP A 270 -19.17 -1.69 -5.26
N SER A 271 -19.24 -2.97 -4.84
CA SER A 271 -20.41 -3.64 -4.25
C SER A 271 -20.14 -4.06 -2.82
N TYR A 272 -21.08 -3.79 -1.92
CA TYR A 272 -20.93 -3.97 -0.47
C TYR A 272 -22.16 -4.66 0.11
N ARG A 273 -21.98 -5.53 1.12
CA ARG A 273 -23.04 -5.98 2.02
C ARG A 273 -22.94 -5.20 3.32
N ILE A 274 -23.92 -4.35 3.61
CA ILE A 274 -23.88 -3.41 4.73
C ILE A 274 -24.78 -3.82 5.91
N GLY A 275 -25.71 -4.73 5.67
CA GLY A 275 -26.62 -5.27 6.68
C GLY A 275 -26.85 -6.77 6.50
N GLY A 276 -27.83 -7.33 7.20
CA GLY A 276 -28.21 -8.73 7.07
C GLY A 276 -28.67 -9.09 5.66
N ASP A 277 -29.52 -8.27 5.09
CA ASP A 277 -30.19 -8.36 3.79
C ASP A 277 -29.94 -7.17 2.87
N GLU A 278 -29.12 -6.19 3.32
CA GLU A 278 -28.89 -4.93 2.64
C GLU A 278 -27.55 -4.92 1.89
N PHE A 279 -27.60 -4.45 0.65
CA PHE A 279 -26.46 -4.28 -0.25
C PHE A 279 -26.42 -2.87 -0.82
N VAL A 280 -25.21 -2.36 -1.04
CA VAL A 280 -24.97 -1.05 -1.69
C VAL A 280 -23.95 -1.21 -2.79
N ALA A 281 -24.14 -0.48 -3.89
CA ALA A 281 -23.11 -0.33 -4.90
C ALA A 281 -22.96 1.15 -5.32
N PHE A 282 -21.73 1.52 -5.69
CA PHE A 282 -21.45 2.83 -6.28
C PHE A 282 -21.02 2.66 -7.74
N VAL A 283 -21.49 3.58 -8.59
CA VAL A 283 -21.14 3.63 -10.01
C VAL A 283 -20.65 5.03 -10.35
N VAL A 284 -19.41 5.11 -10.85
CA VAL A 284 -18.71 6.36 -11.15
C VAL A 284 -18.75 6.62 -12.66
N ASP A 285 -19.09 7.85 -13.04
CA ASP A 285 -19.01 8.39 -14.41
C ASP A 285 -19.82 7.61 -15.47
N GLU A 286 -20.88 6.93 -15.06
CA GLU A 286 -21.81 6.28 -15.99
C GLU A 286 -23.14 7.06 -16.13
N PRO A 287 -23.76 7.04 -17.33
CA PRO A 287 -25.06 7.65 -17.52
C PRO A 287 -26.14 7.03 -16.63
N PRO A 288 -27.04 7.83 -16.03
CA PRO A 288 -28.10 7.31 -15.14
C PRO A 288 -28.99 6.25 -15.81
N ARG A 289 -29.13 6.28 -17.14
CA ARG A 289 -29.87 5.29 -17.89
C ARG A 289 -29.19 3.90 -17.86
N ALA A 290 -27.87 3.87 -18.06
CA ALA A 290 -27.09 2.62 -18.00
C ALA A 290 -27.14 1.99 -16.62
N VAL A 291 -27.06 2.81 -15.54
CA VAL A 291 -27.19 2.31 -14.17
C VAL A 291 -28.59 1.69 -13.92
N ARG A 292 -29.65 2.32 -14.40
CA ARG A 292 -31.02 1.77 -14.31
C ARG A 292 -31.17 0.48 -15.10
N GLU A 293 -30.60 0.37 -16.30
CA GLU A 293 -30.62 -0.85 -17.10
C GLU A 293 -29.94 -2.02 -16.36
N ARG A 294 -28.76 -1.79 -15.75
CA ARG A 294 -28.08 -2.79 -14.91
C ARG A 294 -28.87 -3.17 -13.67
N MET A 295 -29.51 -2.20 -13.02
CA MET A 295 -30.39 -2.45 -11.87
C MET A 295 -31.58 -3.31 -12.27
N SER A 296 -32.23 -3.05 -13.41
CA SER A 296 -33.31 -3.89 -13.92
C SER A 296 -32.84 -5.30 -14.23
N GLN A 297 -31.61 -5.45 -14.74
CA GLN A 297 -31.02 -6.76 -15.01
C GLN A 297 -30.68 -7.52 -13.73
N LEU A 298 -30.22 -6.83 -12.68
CA LEU A 298 -30.04 -7.40 -11.35
C LEU A 298 -31.34 -8.02 -10.84
N VAL A 299 -32.43 -7.25 -10.85
CA VAL A 299 -33.75 -7.71 -10.40
C VAL A 299 -34.21 -8.93 -11.20
N ALA A 300 -34.18 -8.86 -12.55
CA ALA A 300 -34.58 -9.95 -13.41
C ALA A 300 -33.77 -11.23 -13.18
N ASN A 301 -32.46 -11.12 -12.96
CA ASN A 301 -31.61 -12.28 -12.71
C ASN A 301 -31.88 -12.90 -11.33
N VAL A 302 -32.13 -12.09 -10.31
CA VAL A 302 -32.47 -12.54 -8.96
C VAL A 302 -33.85 -13.26 -8.99
N GLU A 303 -34.84 -12.71 -9.72
CA GLU A 303 -36.17 -13.32 -9.91
C GLU A 303 -36.07 -14.64 -10.67
N ALA A 304 -35.24 -14.74 -11.69
CA ALA A 304 -35.01 -15.98 -12.43
C ALA A 304 -34.44 -17.11 -11.55
N ASN A 305 -33.77 -16.76 -10.44
CA ASN A 305 -33.32 -17.72 -9.42
C ASN A 305 -34.38 -18.00 -8.33
N GLY A 306 -35.61 -17.47 -8.46
CA GLY A 306 -36.70 -17.68 -7.53
C GLY A 306 -36.64 -16.83 -6.25
N TYR A 307 -35.82 -15.77 -6.24
CA TYR A 307 -35.70 -14.82 -5.14
C TYR A 307 -36.26 -13.46 -5.53
N SER A 308 -36.33 -12.53 -4.57
CA SER A 308 -36.81 -11.19 -4.81
C SER A 308 -35.93 -10.18 -4.09
N VAL A 309 -35.70 -9.03 -4.73
CA VAL A 309 -34.90 -7.93 -4.19
C VAL A 309 -35.60 -6.61 -4.49
N ALA A 310 -35.69 -5.74 -3.50
CA ALA A 310 -36.10 -4.35 -3.68
C ALA A 310 -34.88 -3.50 -3.98
N VAL A 311 -35.01 -2.54 -4.90
CA VAL A 311 -33.86 -1.74 -5.35
C VAL A 311 -34.20 -0.26 -5.48
N GLY A 312 -33.27 0.61 -5.08
CA GLY A 312 -33.36 2.04 -5.26
C GLY A 312 -32.05 2.60 -5.83
N CYS A 313 -32.14 3.60 -6.69
CA CYS A 313 -30.98 4.26 -7.26
C CYS A 313 -31.12 5.78 -7.22
N ALA A 314 -30.06 6.45 -6.82
CA ALA A 314 -29.94 7.90 -6.93
C ALA A 314 -28.66 8.27 -7.66
N THR A 315 -28.66 9.38 -8.40
CA THR A 315 -27.50 9.88 -9.15
C THR A 315 -27.36 11.39 -8.91
N CYS A 316 -26.15 11.83 -8.71
CA CYS A 316 -25.80 13.26 -8.66
C CYS A 316 -24.64 13.58 -9.61
N SER A 317 -24.48 14.86 -10.00
CA SER A 317 -23.35 15.35 -10.79
C SER A 317 -22.14 15.62 -9.88
N ALA A 318 -20.93 15.55 -10.44
CA ALA A 318 -19.66 15.77 -9.74
C ALA A 318 -19.55 17.13 -9.03
N GLY A 319 -20.23 18.18 -9.55
CA GLY A 319 -20.22 19.51 -8.95
C GLY A 319 -21.16 19.63 -7.75
N GLY A 320 -20.72 19.22 -6.56
CA GLY A 320 -21.50 19.37 -5.31
C GLY A 320 -22.06 18.07 -4.75
N ILE A 321 -21.31 16.98 -4.84
CA ILE A 321 -21.70 15.67 -4.28
C ILE A 321 -21.85 15.78 -2.75
N GLN A 322 -23.09 15.63 -2.29
CA GLN A 322 -23.40 15.36 -0.89
C GLN A 322 -23.66 13.85 -0.75
N LEU A 323 -22.62 13.10 -0.40
CA LEU A 323 -22.64 11.65 -0.42
C LEU A 323 -23.74 11.06 0.46
N GLU A 324 -23.90 11.57 1.67
CA GLU A 324 -24.95 11.11 2.60
C GLU A 324 -26.36 11.33 2.04
N ALA A 325 -26.60 12.48 1.38
CA ALA A 325 -27.89 12.77 0.74
C ALA A 325 -28.14 11.82 -0.44
N LEU A 326 -27.11 11.51 -1.23
CA LEU A 326 -27.19 10.56 -2.34
C LEU A 326 -27.56 9.15 -1.86
N ILE A 327 -26.89 8.67 -0.81
CA ILE A 327 -27.15 7.35 -0.21
C ILE A 327 -28.56 7.30 0.34
N LYS A 328 -28.96 8.30 1.14
CA LYS A 328 -30.31 8.38 1.73
C LYS A 328 -31.42 8.43 0.66
N GLN A 329 -31.17 9.09 -0.47
CA GLN A 329 -32.12 9.13 -1.58
C GLN A 329 -32.25 7.77 -2.27
N ALA A 330 -31.13 7.02 -2.44
CA ALA A 330 -31.16 5.67 -2.98
C ALA A 330 -31.90 4.72 -2.04
N GLU A 331 -31.64 4.80 -0.73
CA GLU A 331 -32.30 4.01 0.31
C GLU A 331 -33.83 4.28 0.33
N SER A 332 -34.25 5.55 0.30
CA SER A 332 -35.68 5.90 0.26
C SER A 332 -36.39 5.28 -0.97
N ARG A 333 -35.75 5.31 -2.14
CA ARG A 333 -36.32 4.71 -3.36
C ARG A 333 -36.39 3.19 -3.28
N MET A 334 -35.43 2.55 -2.64
CA MET A 334 -35.47 1.12 -2.37
C MET A 334 -36.62 0.77 -1.43
N TYR A 335 -36.85 1.60 -0.41
CA TYR A 335 -37.96 1.41 0.51
C TYR A 335 -39.32 1.54 -0.19
N ASP A 336 -39.48 2.53 -1.08
CA ASP A 336 -40.69 2.70 -1.90
C ASP A 336 -40.93 1.45 -2.78
N ASP A 337 -39.91 0.90 -3.38
CA ASP A 337 -39.99 -0.34 -4.21
C ASP A 337 -40.34 -1.56 -3.35
N LYS A 338 -39.79 -1.65 -2.14
CA LYS A 338 -40.09 -2.69 -1.14
C LYS A 338 -41.56 -2.65 -0.72
N GLU A 339 -42.12 -1.47 -0.41
CA GLU A 339 -43.54 -1.29 -0.08
C GLU A 339 -44.44 -1.70 -1.25
N GLU A 340 -44.10 -1.31 -2.48
CA GLU A 340 -44.88 -1.69 -3.65
C GLU A 340 -44.85 -3.20 -3.87
N HIS A 341 -43.74 -3.88 -3.66
CA HIS A 341 -43.62 -5.34 -3.74
C HIS A 341 -44.58 -6.05 -2.76
N TYR A 342 -44.59 -5.64 -1.48
CA TYR A 342 -45.48 -6.22 -0.47
C TYR A 342 -46.95 -5.92 -0.73
N ARG A 343 -47.28 -4.70 -1.18
CA ARG A 343 -48.65 -4.32 -1.57
C ARG A 343 -49.18 -5.18 -2.71
N ARG A 344 -48.38 -5.47 -3.75
CA ARG A 344 -48.77 -6.33 -4.88
C ARG A 344 -49.04 -7.78 -4.45
N ARG A 345 -48.39 -8.25 -3.40
CA ARG A 345 -48.57 -9.60 -2.84
C ARG A 345 -49.65 -9.70 -1.77
N GLY A 346 -50.23 -8.60 -1.35
CA GLY A 346 -51.28 -8.59 -0.30
C GLY A 346 -50.76 -8.99 1.08
N ILE A 347 -49.44 -8.85 1.34
CA ILE A 347 -48.80 -9.20 2.60
C ILE A 347 -48.60 -7.89 3.40
N PRO A 348 -49.10 -7.83 4.66
CA PRO A 348 -48.84 -6.64 5.49
C PRO A 348 -47.36 -6.50 5.76
N HIS A 349 -46.85 -5.27 5.61
CA HIS A 349 -45.50 -4.90 6.07
C HIS A 349 -45.45 -5.00 7.59
N GLY A 350 -44.66 -5.91 8.13
CA GLY A 350 -44.37 -6.02 9.57
C GLY A 350 -43.22 -5.11 10.00
#